data_dfeef3b84e791480c1b5b885e63620ab
#
_entry.id   dfeef3b84e791480c1b5b885e63620ab
#
_cell.length_a   1.000
_cell.length_b   1.000
_cell.length_c   1.000
_cell.angle_alpha   90.00
_cell.angle_beta   90.00
_cell.angle_gamma   90.00
#
_symmetry.space_group_name_H-M   'P 1'
#
loop_
_entity.id
_entity.type
_entity.pdbx_description
1 polymer ?
#
loop_
_entity_poly.entity_id
_entity_poly.type
_entity_poly.pdbx_seq_one_letter_code
_entity_poly.pdbx_strand_id
1 'polypeptide(L)'
;MSSVNVVTSDIPPPSTAVVAENEKESSLPYRFTINLPVNMSMTNSGNTELLQDGQRVWRLAIRSAGAKALMLYFDRFSIPEGGKLFVYNPSRTMMFGAYTSANTNSFGTFACPLIAGETLVLEYDAPTDLAIPEIHISEVAYAFRGFTSYEENNPVASAGNCEVNVNCSEANNWQKQKRGVVKIIIKDSLGGSRICSGSMINNTDNDGTPYLLTANHCGRYSRPVDLSQWLIYFNYEMPGCPNTIPLAGKSLLGAVMKAHGGTEYTGSDFYLVRLTESIPDSLHVYFNGWSREEVSSPNGTGIHHPAGDVKKISTYILPLLSSNYPGNPSPCFWEVFWTFTVHGHGVTEGGSSGSPIFNPQGQIVGTLTGGDSACDTGSINLSDYYGKFSWHWDKNGTDSASVLKYWLDPHNTGVTTMGGWALGTQDYSMEAISLYPNPAHDKTTINFENESLPEGGVNISLLDVLGNPCTALNITETAKGRYVVGLQSLSPGLYFLVISGRNYYKSMKLLKM
;
A
#
# COMPACT_ATOMS: atom_id res chain seq x y z
N MET A 1 21.31 6.64 27.72
CA MET A 1 21.71 6.85 26.32
C MET A 1 22.64 8.00 26.28
N SER A 2 23.90 7.80 25.85
CA SER A 2 24.88 8.88 25.76
C SER A 2 24.44 9.90 24.70
N SER A 3 24.58 11.19 25.01
CA SER A 3 24.39 12.29 24.06
C SER A 3 25.55 12.32 23.07
N VAL A 4 25.58 11.39 22.13
CA VAL A 4 26.59 11.39 21.06
C VAL A 4 26.28 12.53 20.11
N ASN A 5 27.24 13.41 19.87
CA ASN A 5 27.13 14.41 18.82
C ASN A 5 27.05 13.71 17.46
N VAL A 6 25.86 13.74 16.84
CA VAL A 6 25.67 13.21 15.49
C VAL A 6 26.27 14.22 14.50
N VAL A 7 27.18 13.75 13.67
CA VAL A 7 27.74 14.58 12.57
C VAL A 7 26.65 14.78 11.52
N THR A 8 26.37 16.05 11.20
CA THR A 8 25.40 16.43 10.18
C THR A 8 26.12 16.76 8.88
N SER A 9 25.67 16.15 7.78
CA SER A 9 26.07 16.51 6.43
C SER A 9 24.97 17.37 5.81
N ASP A 10 25.25 18.65 5.58
CA ASP A 10 24.35 19.56 4.90
C ASP A 10 24.46 19.39 3.38
N ILE A 11 23.32 19.09 2.75
CA ILE A 11 23.20 18.97 1.30
C ILE A 11 22.56 20.25 0.77
N PRO A 12 23.19 20.96 -0.16
CA PRO A 12 22.62 22.15 -0.77
C PRO A 12 21.23 21.84 -1.35
N PRO A 13 20.18 22.59 -0.98
CA PRO A 13 18.85 22.39 -1.55
C PRO A 13 18.87 22.76 -3.04
N PRO A 14 17.91 22.26 -3.83
CA PRO A 14 17.69 22.72 -5.18
C PRO A 14 17.43 24.23 -5.19
N SER A 15 17.79 24.92 -6.25
CA SER A 15 17.45 26.34 -6.37
C SER A 15 15.93 26.54 -6.40
N THR A 16 15.47 27.68 -5.89
CA THR A 16 14.02 28.01 -5.90
C THR A 16 13.43 28.03 -7.32
N ALA A 17 14.21 28.38 -8.32
CA ALA A 17 13.79 28.33 -9.74
C ALA A 17 13.53 26.89 -10.20
N VAL A 18 14.41 25.95 -9.86
CA VAL A 18 14.24 24.52 -10.18
C VAL A 18 13.04 23.94 -9.44
N VAL A 19 12.83 24.28 -8.17
CA VAL A 19 11.63 23.86 -7.43
C VAL A 19 10.37 24.39 -8.10
N ALA A 20 10.31 25.70 -8.40
CA ALA A 20 9.15 26.33 -9.01
C ALA A 20 8.84 25.79 -10.42
N GLU A 21 9.86 25.39 -11.19
CA GLU A 21 9.66 24.70 -12.48
C GLU A 21 9.02 23.32 -12.29
N ASN A 22 9.54 22.54 -11.35
CA ASN A 22 9.00 21.21 -11.02
C ASN A 22 7.61 21.27 -10.39
N GLU A 23 7.28 22.34 -9.63
CA GLU A 23 5.92 22.56 -9.10
C GLU A 23 4.90 22.83 -10.21
N LYS A 24 5.30 23.43 -11.31
CA LYS A 24 4.45 23.68 -12.48
C LYS A 24 4.30 22.45 -13.39
N GLU A 25 5.17 21.46 -13.22
CA GLU A 25 5.09 20.24 -14.02
C GLU A 25 3.79 19.51 -13.73
N SER A 26 2.87 19.53 -14.67
CA SER A 26 1.60 18.79 -14.67
C SER A 26 1.69 17.45 -15.40
N SER A 27 2.90 17.09 -15.87
CA SER A 27 3.11 15.85 -16.61
C SER A 27 2.88 14.62 -15.73
N LEU A 28 2.28 13.60 -16.32
CA LEU A 28 2.17 12.28 -15.68
C LEU A 28 3.51 11.53 -15.76
N PRO A 29 3.90 10.80 -14.71
CA PRO A 29 3.30 10.69 -13.38
C PRO A 29 3.70 11.84 -12.44
N TYR A 30 2.96 12.01 -11.33
CA TYR A 30 3.11 13.10 -10.36
C TYR A 30 4.48 13.12 -9.69
N ARG A 31 5.34 14.07 -10.05
CA ARG A 31 6.67 14.25 -9.47
C ARG A 31 6.59 15.00 -8.15
N PHE A 32 7.30 14.53 -7.13
CA PHE A 32 7.28 15.15 -5.80
C PHE A 32 8.66 15.37 -5.19
N THR A 33 9.73 14.78 -5.79
CA THR A 33 11.11 15.00 -5.34
C THR A 33 12.01 15.46 -6.47
N ILE A 34 13.12 16.11 -6.06
CA ILE A 34 14.32 16.29 -6.86
C ILE A 34 15.40 15.44 -6.20
N ASN A 35 16.01 14.54 -6.94
CA ASN A 35 17.06 13.68 -6.41
C ASN A 35 18.42 14.39 -6.54
N LEU A 36 19.05 14.61 -5.41
CA LEU A 36 20.35 15.27 -5.28
C LEU A 36 21.44 14.21 -5.22
N PRO A 37 22.35 14.14 -6.19
CA PRO A 37 23.44 13.16 -6.18
C PRO A 37 24.41 13.43 -5.03
N VAL A 38 24.78 12.38 -4.32
CA VAL A 38 25.74 12.41 -3.22
C VAL A 38 26.68 11.20 -3.31
N ASN A 39 27.75 11.23 -2.50
CA ASN A 39 28.71 10.12 -2.38
C ASN A 39 29.01 9.94 -0.89
N MET A 40 28.13 9.27 -0.16
CA MET A 40 28.22 9.11 1.29
C MET A 40 28.26 7.63 1.67
N SER A 41 29.18 7.30 2.59
CA SER A 41 29.32 5.93 3.11
C SER A 41 29.82 5.96 4.55
N MET A 42 29.83 4.83 5.20
CA MET A 42 30.40 4.71 6.56
C MET A 42 31.89 5.08 6.64
N THR A 43 32.61 5.07 5.53
CA THR A 43 34.07 5.36 5.48
C THR A 43 34.39 6.83 5.27
N ASN A 44 33.43 7.62 4.74
CA ASN A 44 33.67 9.03 4.42
C ASN A 44 32.68 10.01 5.07
N SER A 45 31.66 9.52 5.75
CA SER A 45 30.56 10.31 6.31
C SER A 45 30.13 9.78 7.67
N GLY A 46 29.62 10.67 8.52
CA GLY A 46 29.15 10.30 9.87
C GLY A 46 30.30 10.04 10.84
N ASN A 47 29.93 9.47 11.98
CA ASN A 47 30.88 9.10 13.03
C ASN A 47 30.58 7.73 13.59
N THR A 48 31.64 7.01 13.97
CA THR A 48 31.54 5.69 14.62
C THR A 48 31.99 5.80 16.06
N GLU A 49 31.19 5.23 16.95
CA GLU A 49 31.49 5.08 18.37
C GLU A 49 31.59 3.59 18.73
N LEU A 50 32.55 3.25 19.56
CA LEU A 50 32.67 1.92 20.16
C LEU A 50 32.17 2.00 21.59
N LEU A 51 31.13 1.24 21.90
CA LEU A 51 30.53 1.21 23.22
C LEU A 51 31.27 0.21 24.14
N GLN A 52 31.15 0.42 25.46
CA GLN A 52 31.80 -0.43 26.47
C GLN A 52 31.31 -1.88 26.48
N ASP A 53 30.11 -2.12 25.95
CA ASP A 53 29.50 -3.46 25.84
C ASP A 53 29.92 -4.25 24.58
N GLY A 54 30.90 -3.72 23.82
CA GLY A 54 31.42 -4.34 22.61
C GLY A 54 30.56 -4.09 21.38
N GLN A 55 29.67 -3.10 21.41
CA GLN A 55 28.89 -2.67 20.26
C GLN A 55 29.61 -1.52 19.53
N ARG A 56 29.46 -1.49 18.21
CA ARG A 56 29.83 -0.39 17.33
C ARG A 56 28.56 0.29 16.84
N VAL A 57 28.48 1.60 17.01
CA VAL A 57 27.35 2.42 16.53
C VAL A 57 27.89 3.47 15.57
N TRP A 58 27.42 3.44 14.33
CA TRP A 58 27.69 4.50 13.36
C TRP A 58 26.46 5.37 13.18
N ARG A 59 26.64 6.71 13.14
CA ARG A 59 25.56 7.67 12.94
C ARG A 59 25.93 8.72 11.90
N LEU A 60 24.95 9.06 11.06
CA LEU A 60 25.01 10.12 10.08
C LEU A 60 23.68 10.86 10.05
N ALA A 61 23.68 12.16 10.33
CA ALA A 61 22.54 13.03 10.02
C ALA A 61 22.75 13.65 8.63
N ILE A 62 21.69 13.67 7.82
CA ILE A 62 21.67 14.33 6.51
C ILE A 62 20.57 15.39 6.57
N ARG A 63 20.94 16.63 6.20
CA ARG A 63 20.02 17.76 6.19
C ARG A 63 20.02 18.43 4.82
N SER A 64 18.83 18.81 4.35
CA SER A 64 18.67 19.71 3.20
C SER A 64 17.58 20.73 3.50
N ALA A 65 17.96 21.99 3.59
CA ALA A 65 17.08 23.07 4.02
C ALA A 65 15.88 23.25 3.09
N GLY A 66 14.68 23.47 3.66
CA GLY A 66 13.44 23.65 2.93
C GLY A 66 12.77 22.36 2.43
N ALA A 67 13.38 21.18 2.64
CA ALA A 67 12.75 19.91 2.30
C ALA A 67 11.52 19.67 3.18
N LYS A 68 10.40 19.25 2.57
CA LYS A 68 9.22 18.78 3.30
C LYS A 68 9.42 17.38 3.87
N ALA A 69 10.21 16.58 3.16
CA ALA A 69 10.66 15.26 3.58
C ALA A 69 11.95 14.90 2.85
N LEU A 70 12.68 13.94 3.38
CA LEU A 70 13.87 13.36 2.74
C LEU A 70 13.68 11.84 2.60
N MET A 71 14.27 11.29 1.53
CA MET A 71 14.39 9.86 1.31
C MET A 71 15.78 9.57 0.72
N LEU A 72 16.32 8.40 0.99
CA LEU A 72 17.66 8.03 0.51
C LEU A 72 17.60 6.86 -0.46
N TYR A 73 18.39 6.94 -1.51
CA TYR A 73 18.68 5.87 -2.43
C TYR A 73 20.12 5.38 -2.27
N PHE A 74 20.25 4.07 -2.13
CA PHE A 74 21.52 3.39 -1.95
C PHE A 74 21.82 2.57 -3.20
N ASP A 75 22.95 2.80 -3.82
CA ASP A 75 23.44 2.01 -4.97
C ASP A 75 24.29 0.81 -4.54
N ARG A 76 24.74 0.79 -3.27
CA ARG A 76 25.36 -0.36 -2.62
C ARG A 76 24.79 -0.52 -1.22
N PHE A 77 24.18 -1.66 -0.97
CA PHE A 77 23.55 -1.97 0.30
C PHE A 77 23.66 -3.46 0.62
N SER A 78 24.46 -3.77 1.65
CA SER A 78 24.59 -5.11 2.18
C SER A 78 24.92 -5.03 3.67
N ILE A 79 24.06 -5.62 4.49
CA ILE A 79 24.21 -5.66 5.95
C ILE A 79 24.58 -7.10 6.33
N PRO A 80 25.70 -7.32 7.07
CA PRO A 80 26.05 -8.62 7.61
C PRO A 80 24.99 -9.12 8.60
N GLU A 81 24.87 -10.43 8.76
CA GLU A 81 23.99 -11.02 9.77
C GLU A 81 24.38 -10.53 11.18
N GLY A 82 23.40 -10.03 11.93
CA GLY A 82 23.61 -9.41 13.24
C GLY A 82 23.70 -7.88 13.22
N GLY A 83 23.97 -7.26 12.06
CA GLY A 83 23.92 -5.80 11.87
C GLY A 83 22.48 -5.28 11.75
N LYS A 84 22.25 -4.03 12.20
CA LYS A 84 20.94 -3.38 12.21
C LYS A 84 21.07 -1.93 11.78
N LEU A 85 20.36 -1.52 10.73
CA LEU A 85 20.25 -0.13 10.30
C LEU A 85 18.87 0.43 10.64
N PHE A 86 18.85 1.63 11.22
CA PHE A 86 17.66 2.41 11.49
C PHE A 86 17.73 3.74 10.73
N VAL A 87 16.56 4.24 10.32
CA VAL A 87 16.42 5.57 9.68
C VAL A 87 15.29 6.31 10.40
N TYR A 88 15.56 7.50 10.91
CA TYR A 88 14.58 8.23 11.71
C TYR A 88 14.74 9.75 11.60
N ASN A 89 13.71 10.49 12.01
CA ASN A 89 13.81 11.95 12.19
C ASN A 89 14.46 12.30 13.56
N PRO A 90 15.04 13.50 13.73
CA PRO A 90 15.70 13.88 14.97
C PRO A 90 14.84 13.73 16.24
N SER A 91 13.53 13.94 16.14
CA SER A 91 12.57 13.77 17.25
C SER A 91 12.21 12.31 17.53
N ARG A 92 12.61 11.37 16.67
CA ARG A 92 12.27 9.93 16.73
C ARG A 92 10.78 9.62 16.70
N THR A 93 9.96 10.55 16.25
CA THR A 93 8.52 10.34 16.01
C THR A 93 8.25 9.50 14.76
N MET A 94 9.21 9.49 13.81
CA MET A 94 9.24 8.58 12.67
C MET A 94 10.53 7.77 12.73
N MET A 95 10.41 6.44 12.81
CA MET A 95 11.54 5.52 12.84
C MET A 95 11.22 4.27 12.04
N PHE A 96 12.11 3.88 11.14
CA PHE A 96 12.04 2.70 10.29
C PHE A 96 13.25 1.80 10.51
N GLY A 97 13.05 0.50 10.37
CA GLY A 97 14.05 -0.52 10.64
C GLY A 97 13.55 -1.47 11.77
N ALA A 98 14.38 -2.32 12.29
CA ALA A 98 15.76 -2.55 11.87
C ALA A 98 15.81 -3.17 10.47
N TYR A 99 16.59 -2.55 9.58
CA TYR A 99 16.98 -3.19 8.31
C TYR A 99 18.21 -4.08 8.61
N THR A 100 18.19 -5.29 8.04
CA THR A 100 19.16 -6.35 8.34
C THR A 100 19.67 -6.98 7.04
N SER A 101 20.42 -8.06 7.14
CA SER A 101 20.84 -8.88 5.99
C SER A 101 19.65 -9.34 5.12
N ALA A 102 18.46 -9.50 5.71
CA ALA A 102 17.24 -9.88 4.99
C ALA A 102 16.73 -8.80 4.00
N ASN A 103 17.19 -7.56 4.14
CA ASN A 103 16.82 -6.45 3.23
C ASN A 103 17.80 -6.27 2.05
N THR A 104 18.85 -7.10 1.96
CA THR A 104 19.77 -7.13 0.82
C THR A 104 19.07 -7.81 -0.37
N ASN A 105 18.98 -7.10 -1.50
CA ASN A 105 18.41 -7.63 -2.73
C ASN A 105 19.50 -8.02 -3.75
N SER A 106 19.12 -8.69 -4.84
CA SER A 106 20.07 -9.16 -5.88
C SER A 106 20.76 -8.02 -6.65
N PHE A 107 20.25 -6.81 -6.60
CA PHE A 107 20.86 -5.62 -7.19
C PHE A 107 21.85 -4.93 -6.25
N GLY A 108 21.87 -5.32 -4.97
CA GLY A 108 22.67 -4.65 -3.95
C GLY A 108 22.23 -3.20 -3.70
N THR A 109 20.97 -2.86 -3.97
CA THR A 109 20.39 -1.52 -3.83
C THR A 109 19.39 -1.46 -2.69
N PHE A 110 19.10 -0.25 -2.23
CA PHE A 110 18.09 -0.03 -1.20
C PHE A 110 17.45 1.37 -1.34
N ALA A 111 16.25 1.54 -0.83
CA ALA A 111 15.64 2.85 -0.61
C ALA A 111 14.97 2.86 0.77
N CYS A 112 15.21 3.91 1.55
CA CYS A 112 14.48 4.07 2.82
C CYS A 112 13.12 4.75 2.59
N PRO A 113 12.13 4.56 3.47
CA PRO A 113 10.90 5.34 3.45
C PRO A 113 11.16 6.84 3.61
N LEU A 114 10.17 7.66 3.21
CA LEU A 114 10.18 9.10 3.42
C LEU A 114 10.21 9.44 4.91
N ILE A 115 11.12 10.34 5.29
CA ILE A 115 11.23 10.93 6.63
C ILE A 115 10.79 12.39 6.54
N ALA A 116 9.78 12.77 7.29
CA ALA A 116 9.27 14.14 7.34
C ALA A 116 10.30 15.12 7.88
N GLY A 117 10.36 16.31 7.27
CA GLY A 117 11.22 17.41 7.67
C GLY A 117 12.55 17.47 6.89
N GLU A 118 13.38 18.43 7.25
CA GLU A 118 14.63 18.77 6.57
C GLU A 118 15.81 17.87 6.95
N THR A 119 15.65 17.01 7.96
CA THR A 119 16.75 16.21 8.52
C THR A 119 16.29 14.78 8.77
N LEU A 120 17.10 13.83 8.33
CA LEU A 120 17.01 12.43 8.71
C LEU A 120 18.32 11.94 9.33
N VAL A 121 18.23 10.91 10.14
CA VAL A 121 19.38 10.26 10.80
C VAL A 121 19.41 8.79 10.42
N LEU A 122 20.61 8.34 10.06
CA LEU A 122 20.94 6.93 9.92
C LEU A 122 21.70 6.49 11.18
N GLU A 123 21.33 5.30 11.71
CA GLU A 123 22.04 4.67 12.83
C GLU A 123 22.25 3.19 12.49
N TYR A 124 23.51 2.77 12.46
CA TYR A 124 23.89 1.38 12.25
C TYR A 124 24.52 0.81 13.49
N ASP A 125 23.93 -0.24 14.02
CA ASP A 125 24.35 -0.94 15.23
C ASP A 125 24.85 -2.34 14.89
N ALA A 126 26.03 -2.70 15.39
CA ALA A 126 26.60 -4.04 15.22
C ALA A 126 27.63 -4.37 16.29
N PRO A 127 27.88 -5.65 16.61
CA PRO A 127 29.05 -6.08 17.35
C PRO A 127 30.35 -5.60 16.67
N THR A 128 31.36 -5.27 17.47
CA THR A 128 32.65 -4.72 16.97
C THR A 128 33.43 -5.69 16.11
N ASP A 129 33.25 -6.99 16.30
CA ASP A 129 33.89 -8.07 15.54
C ASP A 129 33.17 -8.39 14.22
N LEU A 130 31.98 -7.81 14.01
CA LEU A 130 31.24 -8.01 12.76
C LEU A 130 31.88 -7.23 11.60
N ALA A 131 31.84 -7.79 10.42
CA ALA A 131 32.30 -7.13 9.19
C ALA A 131 31.60 -5.77 9.01
N ILE A 132 32.30 -4.82 8.39
CA ILE A 132 31.73 -3.51 8.04
C ILE A 132 30.69 -3.73 6.94
N PRO A 133 29.46 -3.18 7.08
CA PRO A 133 28.45 -3.28 6.05
C PRO A 133 28.83 -2.46 4.82
N GLU A 134 28.28 -2.84 3.69
CA GLU A 134 28.33 -2.02 2.49
C GLU A 134 27.09 -1.11 2.47
N ILE A 135 27.25 0.13 2.91
CA ILE A 135 26.22 1.18 2.94
C ILE A 135 26.77 2.38 2.18
N HIS A 136 26.26 2.60 0.96
CA HIS A 136 26.62 3.73 0.13
C HIS A 136 25.38 4.45 -0.38
N ILE A 137 25.24 5.72 -0.02
CA ILE A 137 24.13 6.58 -0.42
C ILE A 137 24.56 7.34 -1.67
N SER A 138 23.83 7.12 -2.77
CA SER A 138 24.07 7.75 -4.06
C SER A 138 23.20 8.98 -4.33
N GLU A 139 22.01 9.03 -3.72
CA GLU A 139 21.09 10.13 -3.93
C GLU A 139 20.30 10.44 -2.64
N VAL A 140 20.08 11.75 -2.41
CA VAL A 140 19.11 12.26 -1.43
C VAL A 140 17.91 12.82 -2.20
N ALA A 141 16.75 12.20 -2.05
CA ALA A 141 15.51 12.69 -2.65
C ALA A 141 14.94 13.82 -1.78
N TYR A 142 14.98 15.02 -2.31
CA TYR A 142 14.45 16.25 -1.71
C TYR A 142 12.98 16.40 -2.09
N ALA A 143 12.07 16.15 -1.15
CA ALA A 143 10.64 16.33 -1.38
C ALA A 143 10.24 17.80 -1.28
N PHE A 144 9.73 18.35 -2.37
CA PHE A 144 9.27 19.75 -2.44
C PHE A 144 7.75 19.87 -2.35
N ARG A 145 6.99 18.79 -2.61
CA ARG A 145 5.53 18.71 -2.50
C ARG A 145 5.06 17.28 -2.20
N GLY A 146 3.74 17.08 -2.08
CA GLY A 146 3.13 15.74 -2.06
C GLY A 146 3.38 14.95 -0.79
N PHE A 147 3.53 15.61 0.34
CA PHE A 147 3.72 14.97 1.62
C PHE A 147 2.69 15.48 2.64
N THR A 148 1.94 14.57 3.24
CA THR A 148 1.04 14.89 4.35
C THR A 148 1.90 15.20 5.57
N SER A 149 1.96 16.48 6.01
CA SER A 149 2.71 16.86 7.20
C SER A 149 1.99 16.37 8.45
N TYR A 150 2.69 15.61 9.27
CA TYR A 150 2.26 15.20 10.61
C TYR A 150 2.67 16.28 11.63
N GLU A 151 2.04 17.43 11.58
CA GLU A 151 2.08 18.32 12.73
C GLU A 151 1.01 17.85 13.69
N GLU A 152 1.36 17.61 14.95
CA GLU A 152 0.50 17.04 16.00
C GLU A 152 -0.85 17.75 16.16
N ASN A 153 -1.02 18.96 15.63
CA ASN A 153 -2.21 19.78 15.78
C ASN A 153 -2.89 20.21 14.47
N ASN A 154 -2.36 19.83 13.30
CA ASN A 154 -2.97 20.20 12.03
C ASN A 154 -2.51 19.27 10.88
N PRO A 155 -3.11 18.10 10.70
CA PRO A 155 -2.79 17.23 9.56
C PRO A 155 -3.25 17.94 8.27
N VAL A 156 -2.29 18.41 7.48
CA VAL A 156 -2.57 18.99 6.16
C VAL A 156 -2.60 17.85 5.16
N ALA A 157 -3.78 17.52 4.66
CA ALA A 157 -3.95 16.65 3.51
C ALA A 157 -3.26 17.28 2.28
N SER A 158 -2.58 16.48 1.47
CA SER A 158 -1.98 16.95 0.22
C SER A 158 -2.96 16.96 -0.94
N ALA A 159 -4.04 16.19 -0.85
CA ALA A 159 -5.13 16.12 -1.83
C ALA A 159 -6.16 17.24 -1.63
N GLY A 160 -6.90 17.52 -2.68
CA GLY A 160 -7.97 18.52 -2.66
C GLY A 160 -9.09 18.22 -1.67
N ASN A 161 -9.80 19.26 -1.24
CA ASN A 161 -10.82 19.17 -0.19
C ASN A 161 -12.07 18.37 -0.59
N CYS A 162 -12.26 18.08 -1.87
CA CYS A 162 -13.38 17.28 -2.35
C CYS A 162 -13.11 15.77 -2.28
N GLU A 163 -11.88 15.38 -1.96
CA GLU A 163 -11.47 13.98 -1.91
C GLU A 163 -12.03 13.26 -0.68
N VAL A 164 -12.61 12.08 -0.91
CA VAL A 164 -13.32 11.29 0.10
C VAL A 164 -12.39 10.22 0.68
N ASN A 165 -12.21 10.21 2.00
CA ASN A 165 -11.42 9.15 2.65
C ASN A 165 -12.04 7.78 2.44
N VAL A 166 -11.20 6.77 2.18
CA VAL A 166 -11.62 5.39 1.89
C VAL A 166 -12.33 4.69 3.08
N ASN A 167 -12.41 5.34 4.24
CA ASN A 167 -13.13 4.87 5.42
C ASN A 167 -14.40 5.69 5.71
N CYS A 168 -14.88 6.49 4.75
CA CYS A 168 -16.22 7.07 4.75
C CYS A 168 -17.27 6.04 4.29
N SER A 169 -18.55 6.39 4.44
CA SER A 169 -19.68 5.47 4.12
C SER A 169 -19.70 4.99 2.66
N GLU A 170 -19.14 5.76 1.73
CA GLU A 170 -18.98 5.43 0.32
C GLU A 170 -18.23 4.12 0.11
N ALA A 171 -17.32 3.80 1.03
CA ALA A 171 -16.50 2.61 0.94
C ALA A 171 -17.04 1.40 1.73
N ASN A 172 -18.24 1.44 2.31
CA ASN A 172 -18.79 0.35 3.12
C ASN A 172 -18.77 -1.00 2.38
N ASN A 173 -19.05 -1.01 1.09
CA ASN A 173 -19.05 -2.21 0.25
C ASN A 173 -17.67 -2.54 -0.36
N TRP A 174 -16.63 -1.73 -0.12
CA TRP A 174 -15.32 -1.80 -0.78
C TRP A 174 -14.18 -2.14 0.19
N GLN A 175 -14.51 -2.62 1.38
CA GLN A 175 -13.53 -2.88 2.44
C GLN A 175 -12.52 -4.00 2.09
N LYS A 176 -12.88 -4.92 1.19
CA LYS A 176 -11.95 -5.92 0.65
C LYS A 176 -11.03 -5.27 -0.39
N GLN A 177 -11.62 -4.60 -1.38
CA GLN A 177 -10.92 -4.03 -2.53
C GLN A 177 -9.86 -3.00 -2.11
N LYS A 178 -10.16 -2.14 -1.13
CA LYS A 178 -9.21 -1.14 -0.64
C LYS A 178 -7.90 -1.73 -0.11
N ARG A 179 -7.92 -2.98 0.41
CA ARG A 179 -6.72 -3.66 0.94
C ARG A 179 -5.75 -4.09 -0.15
N GLY A 180 -6.21 -4.18 -1.39
CA GLY A 180 -5.35 -4.44 -2.55
C GLY A 180 -4.79 -3.18 -3.18
N VAL A 181 -5.35 -1.99 -2.90
CA VAL A 181 -4.89 -0.74 -3.50
C VAL A 181 -3.72 -0.16 -2.71
N VAL A 182 -2.68 0.26 -3.42
CA VAL A 182 -1.41 0.71 -2.86
C VAL A 182 -0.97 2.05 -3.42
N LYS A 183 -0.20 2.81 -2.63
CA LYS A 183 0.59 3.95 -3.10
C LYS A 183 1.96 3.46 -3.52
N ILE A 184 2.46 3.95 -4.65
CA ILE A 184 3.76 3.60 -5.19
C ILE A 184 4.64 4.85 -5.22
N ILE A 185 5.81 4.79 -4.57
CA ILE A 185 6.88 5.74 -4.81
C ILE A 185 7.82 5.12 -5.84
N ILE A 186 7.93 5.80 -6.95
CA ILE A 186 8.63 5.37 -8.15
C ILE A 186 9.95 6.10 -8.22
N LYS A 187 11.06 5.37 -8.30
CA LYS A 187 12.33 5.91 -8.78
C LYS A 187 12.38 5.77 -10.28
N ASP A 188 12.78 6.82 -10.98
CA ASP A 188 13.01 6.80 -12.42
C ASP A 188 14.42 7.26 -12.79
N SER A 189 14.77 7.12 -14.07
CA SER A 189 16.05 7.55 -14.62
C SER A 189 16.13 9.06 -14.92
N LEU A 190 15.06 9.82 -14.63
CA LEU A 190 14.96 11.26 -14.94
C LEU A 190 15.36 12.16 -13.76
N GLY A 191 15.89 11.58 -12.68
CA GLY A 191 16.45 12.32 -11.54
C GLY A 191 15.40 12.85 -10.55
N GLY A 192 14.28 12.13 -10.40
CA GLY A 192 13.25 12.43 -9.42
C GLY A 192 12.54 11.19 -8.91
N SER A 193 11.72 11.37 -7.88
CA SER A 193 10.77 10.35 -7.48
C SER A 193 9.36 10.82 -7.80
N ARG A 194 8.52 9.88 -8.20
CA ARG A 194 7.15 10.11 -8.63
C ARG A 194 6.19 9.27 -7.81
N ILE A 195 4.93 9.67 -7.79
CA ILE A 195 3.87 8.94 -7.09
C ILE A 195 2.87 8.43 -8.12
N CYS A 196 2.50 7.17 -7.92
CA CYS A 196 1.37 6.54 -8.58
C CYS A 196 0.58 5.71 -7.56
N SER A 197 -0.55 5.24 -8.00
CA SER A 197 -1.37 4.23 -7.36
C SER A 197 -1.30 2.92 -8.14
N GLY A 198 -1.73 1.83 -7.52
CA GLY A 198 -1.86 0.55 -8.19
C GLY A 198 -2.71 -0.41 -7.38
N SER A 199 -2.90 -1.60 -7.91
CA SER A 199 -3.65 -2.65 -7.22
C SER A 199 -2.92 -3.98 -7.29
N MET A 200 -2.80 -4.65 -6.15
CA MET A 200 -2.52 -6.08 -6.12
C MET A 200 -3.64 -6.81 -6.86
N ILE A 201 -3.27 -7.74 -7.72
CA ILE A 201 -4.21 -8.39 -8.63
C ILE A 201 -4.09 -9.91 -8.58
N ASN A 202 -5.23 -10.59 -8.58
CA ASN A 202 -5.32 -12.04 -8.52
C ASN A 202 -5.05 -12.69 -9.90
N ASN A 203 -4.55 -13.92 -9.87
CA ASN A 203 -4.39 -14.80 -11.03
C ASN A 203 -5.32 -16.03 -10.90
N THR A 204 -5.46 -16.82 -11.96
CA THR A 204 -6.34 -18.00 -11.96
C THR A 204 -5.86 -19.12 -11.06
N ASP A 205 -4.59 -19.12 -10.64
CA ASP A 205 -4.04 -20.12 -9.71
C ASP A 205 -4.38 -19.84 -8.26
N ASN A 206 -4.82 -18.60 -7.91
CA ASN A 206 -5.06 -18.15 -6.54
C ASN A 206 -3.88 -18.45 -5.61
N ASP A 207 -2.65 -18.27 -6.10
CA ASP A 207 -1.41 -18.67 -5.43
C ASP A 207 -0.74 -17.57 -4.61
N GLY A 208 -1.32 -16.36 -4.63
CA GLY A 208 -0.78 -15.20 -3.93
C GLY A 208 0.49 -14.63 -4.57
N THR A 209 0.78 -14.97 -5.81
CA THR A 209 1.87 -14.32 -6.57
C THR A 209 1.69 -12.81 -6.50
N PRO A 210 2.70 -12.04 -6.01
CA PRO A 210 2.51 -10.64 -5.67
C PRO A 210 2.56 -9.75 -6.93
N TYR A 211 1.61 -9.94 -7.84
CA TYR A 211 1.41 -9.08 -8.99
C TYR A 211 0.76 -7.76 -8.58
N LEU A 212 1.36 -6.67 -9.04
CA LEU A 212 0.88 -5.30 -8.89
C LEU A 212 0.63 -4.70 -10.27
N LEU A 213 -0.61 -4.30 -10.52
CA LEU A 213 -1.03 -3.62 -11.74
C LEU A 213 -1.07 -2.11 -11.51
N THR A 214 -0.45 -1.35 -12.41
CA THR A 214 -0.43 0.11 -12.45
C THR A 214 -0.43 0.61 -13.89
N ALA A 215 -0.20 1.89 -14.15
CA ALA A 215 -0.12 2.46 -15.50
C ALA A 215 1.30 2.39 -16.09
N ASN A 216 1.42 2.29 -17.42
CA ASN A 216 2.72 2.27 -18.07
C ASN A 216 3.48 3.60 -17.95
N HIS A 217 2.78 4.73 -18.00
CA HIS A 217 3.43 6.03 -17.79
C HIS A 217 4.07 6.16 -16.38
N CYS A 218 3.63 5.35 -15.39
CA CYS A 218 4.27 5.25 -14.08
C CYS A 218 5.64 4.58 -14.15
N GLY A 219 5.77 3.48 -14.91
CA GLY A 219 6.96 2.62 -14.91
C GLY A 219 7.91 2.79 -16.09
N ARG A 220 7.48 3.38 -17.19
CA ARG A 220 8.22 3.40 -18.48
C ARG A 220 9.63 4.00 -18.44
N TYR A 221 9.92 4.83 -17.46
CA TYR A 221 11.24 5.44 -17.27
C TYR A 221 12.08 4.79 -16.18
N SER A 222 11.59 3.72 -15.55
CA SER A 222 12.34 2.96 -14.54
C SER A 222 13.12 1.83 -15.19
N ARG A 223 14.44 1.85 -15.00
CA ARG A 223 15.33 0.74 -15.37
C ARG A 223 15.14 -0.41 -14.36
N PRO A 224 15.60 -1.64 -14.62
CA PRO A 224 15.52 -2.73 -13.66
C PRO A 224 16.11 -2.38 -12.27
N VAL A 225 17.20 -1.61 -12.23
CA VAL A 225 17.81 -1.14 -10.99
C VAL A 225 16.94 -0.10 -10.28
N ASP A 226 16.21 0.75 -11.01
CA ASP A 226 15.30 1.73 -10.42
C ASP A 226 14.04 1.04 -9.86
N LEU A 227 13.52 0.02 -10.56
CA LEU A 227 12.42 -0.84 -10.09
C LEU A 227 12.75 -1.54 -8.77
N SER A 228 14.02 -1.93 -8.55
CA SER A 228 14.44 -2.56 -7.29
C SER A 228 14.39 -1.58 -6.09
N GLN A 229 14.21 -0.30 -6.36
CA GLN A 229 14.13 0.78 -5.36
C GLN A 229 12.72 1.42 -5.28
N TRP A 230 11.72 0.83 -5.94
CA TRP A 230 10.34 1.25 -5.75
C TRP A 230 9.86 0.92 -4.35
N LEU A 231 9.10 1.84 -3.72
CA LEU A 231 8.46 1.61 -2.42
C LEU A 231 6.95 1.49 -2.61
N ILE A 232 6.40 0.37 -2.18
CA ILE A 232 4.98 0.03 -2.31
C ILE A 232 4.35 0.12 -0.93
N TYR A 233 3.50 1.12 -0.69
CA TYR A 233 2.86 1.39 0.60
C TYR A 233 1.48 0.76 0.66
N PHE A 234 1.30 -0.14 1.63
CA PHE A 234 0.03 -0.78 1.98
C PHE A 234 -0.63 -0.07 3.16
N ASN A 235 -1.95 -0.07 3.18
CA ASN A 235 -2.78 0.43 4.29
C ASN A 235 -2.44 1.88 4.72
N TYR A 236 -1.95 2.71 3.80
CA TYR A 236 -1.75 4.14 4.03
C TYR A 236 -3.09 4.86 3.86
N GLU A 237 -3.85 4.97 4.95
CA GLU A 237 -5.22 5.49 4.95
C GLU A 237 -5.56 6.16 6.28
N MET A 238 -6.61 6.99 6.31
CA MET A 238 -7.16 7.49 7.57
C MET A 238 -7.83 6.34 8.33
N PRO A 239 -7.75 6.32 9.67
CA PRO A 239 -8.41 5.26 10.47
C PRO A 239 -9.95 5.34 10.40
N GLY A 240 -10.49 6.47 9.99
CA GLY A 240 -11.93 6.73 9.83
C GLY A 240 -12.20 7.74 8.72
N CYS A 241 -13.45 8.23 8.64
CA CYS A 241 -13.83 9.21 7.64
C CYS A 241 -13.20 10.61 7.86
N PRO A 242 -13.14 11.18 9.08
CA PRO A 242 -12.52 12.48 9.31
C PRO A 242 -11.00 12.45 9.07
N ASN A 243 -10.45 13.59 8.62
CA ASN A 243 -9.02 13.79 8.58
C ASN A 243 -8.45 13.89 9.99
N THR A 244 -7.60 12.93 10.36
CA THR A 244 -6.92 12.83 11.65
C THR A 244 -5.46 12.45 11.41
N ILE A 245 -4.82 11.75 12.34
CA ILE A 245 -3.50 11.17 12.11
C ILE A 245 -3.70 9.87 11.30
N PRO A 246 -3.16 9.78 10.08
CA PRO A 246 -3.30 8.60 9.26
C PRO A 246 -2.55 7.41 9.82
N LEU A 247 -2.96 6.21 9.42
CA LEU A 247 -2.15 5.02 9.63
C LEU A 247 -0.84 5.15 8.85
N ALA A 248 0.27 4.86 9.48
CA ALA A 248 1.61 5.05 8.89
C ALA A 248 1.81 4.25 7.58
N GLY A 249 0.98 3.24 7.36
CA GLY A 249 1.19 2.28 6.28
C GLY A 249 2.45 1.44 6.50
N LYS A 250 2.61 0.39 5.72
CA LYS A 250 3.84 -0.40 5.69
C LYS A 250 4.32 -0.50 4.24
N SER A 251 5.60 -0.24 4.00
CA SER A 251 6.17 -0.33 2.67
C SER A 251 6.92 -1.64 2.46
N LEU A 252 6.83 -2.17 1.24
CA LEU A 252 7.70 -3.20 0.69
C LEU A 252 8.58 -2.58 -0.38
N LEU A 253 9.78 -3.12 -0.54
CA LEU A 253 10.80 -2.61 -1.45
C LEU A 253 10.95 -3.51 -2.67
N GLY A 254 10.95 -2.87 -3.83
CA GLY A 254 11.41 -3.48 -5.08
C GLY A 254 10.35 -4.26 -5.84
N ALA A 255 10.48 -4.17 -7.15
CA ALA A 255 9.62 -4.86 -8.12
C ALA A 255 10.41 -5.27 -9.37
N VAL A 256 9.86 -6.20 -10.12
CA VAL A 256 10.36 -6.63 -11.43
C VAL A 256 9.23 -6.51 -12.44
N MET A 257 9.46 -5.84 -13.55
CA MET A 257 8.52 -5.69 -14.65
C MET A 257 8.20 -7.07 -15.28
N LYS A 258 6.93 -7.25 -15.59
CA LYS A 258 6.39 -8.44 -16.25
C LYS A 258 5.81 -8.12 -17.63
N ALA A 259 4.94 -7.11 -17.72
CA ALA A 259 4.32 -6.70 -18.97
C ALA A 259 3.95 -5.22 -18.94
N HIS A 260 3.78 -4.61 -20.13
CA HIS A 260 3.25 -3.27 -20.30
C HIS A 260 2.46 -3.12 -21.60
N GLY A 261 1.44 -2.26 -21.60
CA GLY A 261 0.46 -2.12 -22.69
C GLY A 261 0.66 -0.90 -23.59
N GLY A 262 1.91 -0.53 -23.88
CA GLY A 262 2.18 0.68 -24.66
C GLY A 262 1.96 1.96 -23.84
N THR A 263 1.99 3.11 -24.51
CA THR A 263 1.73 4.40 -23.89
C THR A 263 0.24 4.76 -23.97
N GLU A 264 -0.15 5.82 -23.29
CA GLU A 264 -1.49 6.46 -23.38
C GLU A 264 -1.89 6.84 -24.83
N TYR A 265 -0.93 6.97 -25.73
CA TYR A 265 -1.15 7.31 -27.14
C TYR A 265 -1.10 6.11 -28.09
N THR A 266 -0.50 5.00 -27.69
CA THR A 266 -0.21 3.85 -28.57
C THR A 266 -0.79 2.53 -28.08
N GLY A 267 -1.37 2.49 -26.88
CA GLY A 267 -1.94 1.30 -26.25
C GLY A 267 -2.88 1.66 -25.12
N SER A 268 -3.10 0.74 -24.20
CA SER A 268 -4.02 0.92 -23.08
C SER A 268 -3.35 1.32 -21.77
N ASP A 269 -2.06 1.65 -21.80
CA ASP A 269 -1.29 2.27 -20.71
C ASP A 269 -1.26 1.45 -19.39
N PHE A 270 -1.10 0.13 -19.45
CA PHE A 270 -0.91 -0.68 -18.25
C PHE A 270 0.56 -1.06 -18.03
N TYR A 271 0.91 -1.30 -16.78
CA TYR A 271 2.21 -1.82 -16.34
C TYR A 271 2.01 -2.86 -15.23
N LEU A 272 2.47 -4.07 -15.48
CA LEU A 272 2.41 -5.17 -14.52
C LEU A 272 3.81 -5.41 -13.96
N VAL A 273 3.92 -5.39 -12.64
CA VAL A 273 5.14 -5.81 -11.94
C VAL A 273 4.84 -6.95 -10.97
N ARG A 274 5.88 -7.67 -10.59
CA ARG A 274 5.87 -8.60 -9.45
C ARG A 274 6.78 -8.03 -8.37
N LEU A 275 6.28 -7.93 -7.14
CA LEU A 275 7.09 -7.50 -6.01
C LEU A 275 8.22 -8.50 -5.75
N THR A 276 9.35 -8.01 -5.28
CA THR A 276 10.53 -8.85 -4.97
C THR A 276 10.50 -9.38 -3.55
N GLU A 277 9.85 -8.66 -2.63
CA GLU A 277 9.62 -9.10 -1.25
C GLU A 277 8.32 -9.91 -1.15
N SER A 278 8.30 -10.88 -0.25
CA SER A 278 7.06 -11.57 0.12
C SER A 278 6.17 -10.65 0.94
N ILE A 279 4.87 -10.73 0.68
CA ILE A 279 3.89 -9.93 1.41
C ILE A 279 3.61 -10.60 2.77
N PRO A 280 3.88 -9.94 3.91
CA PRO A 280 3.54 -10.50 5.21
C PRO A 280 2.02 -10.63 5.41
N ASP A 281 1.57 -11.73 6.02
CA ASP A 281 0.16 -11.97 6.33
C ASP A 281 -0.47 -10.83 7.15
N SER A 282 0.32 -10.19 8.01
CA SER A 282 -0.11 -9.05 8.83
C SER A 282 -0.57 -7.82 8.04
N LEU A 283 -0.31 -7.77 6.74
CA LEU A 283 -0.82 -6.71 5.86
C LEU A 283 -2.26 -6.98 5.40
N HIS A 284 -2.76 -8.21 5.57
CA HIS A 284 -4.11 -8.63 5.19
C HIS A 284 -4.47 -8.20 3.75
N VAL A 285 -3.53 -8.37 2.83
CA VAL A 285 -3.67 -7.93 1.44
C VAL A 285 -4.79 -8.71 0.75
N TYR A 286 -5.57 -7.99 -0.03
CA TYR A 286 -6.57 -8.57 -0.93
C TYR A 286 -6.09 -8.40 -2.37
N PHE A 287 -5.84 -9.50 -3.05
CA PHE A 287 -5.56 -9.51 -4.49
C PHE A 287 -6.87 -9.31 -5.21
N ASN A 288 -7.07 -8.15 -5.80
CA ASN A 288 -8.31 -7.78 -6.44
C ASN A 288 -8.61 -8.66 -7.66
N GLY A 289 -9.87 -9.06 -7.79
CA GLY A 289 -10.36 -9.74 -8.97
C GLY A 289 -10.48 -8.78 -10.16
N TRP A 290 -10.74 -9.32 -11.32
CA TRP A 290 -10.80 -8.57 -12.57
C TRP A 290 -11.88 -9.09 -13.51
N SER A 291 -12.30 -8.24 -14.46
CA SER A 291 -13.13 -8.60 -15.59
C SER A 291 -12.53 -8.07 -16.87
N ARG A 292 -12.33 -8.95 -17.86
CA ARG A 292 -11.91 -8.62 -19.22
C ARG A 292 -13.05 -8.53 -20.23
N GLU A 293 -14.26 -8.53 -19.74
CA GLU A 293 -15.43 -8.34 -20.57
C GLU A 293 -15.49 -6.90 -21.09
N GLU A 294 -15.83 -6.73 -22.37
CA GLU A 294 -16.01 -5.41 -22.98
C GLU A 294 -17.44 -4.87 -22.74
N VAL A 295 -17.91 -5.05 -21.52
CA VAL A 295 -19.21 -4.56 -21.08
C VAL A 295 -19.02 -3.34 -20.19
N SER A 296 -19.71 -2.25 -20.55
CA SER A 296 -19.71 -1.03 -19.75
C SER A 296 -20.23 -1.30 -18.34
N SER A 297 -19.46 -0.94 -17.33
CA SER A 297 -19.92 -1.02 -15.95
C SER A 297 -20.95 0.08 -15.67
N PRO A 298 -22.14 -0.25 -15.14
CA PRO A 298 -23.20 0.73 -14.92
C PRO A 298 -22.95 1.70 -13.77
N ASN A 299 -22.15 1.31 -12.79
CA ASN A 299 -21.73 2.08 -11.62
C ASN A 299 -20.54 1.40 -10.94
N GLY A 300 -19.94 2.07 -9.96
CA GLY A 300 -18.83 1.51 -9.18
C GLY A 300 -17.96 2.59 -8.55
N THR A 301 -16.67 2.30 -8.41
CA THR A 301 -15.74 3.19 -7.70
C THR A 301 -14.32 3.10 -8.23
N GLY A 302 -13.56 4.20 -8.07
CA GLY A 302 -12.10 4.24 -8.09
C GLY A 302 -11.55 4.33 -6.68
N ILE A 303 -10.44 3.65 -6.39
CA ILE A 303 -9.72 3.76 -5.11
C ILE A 303 -8.27 4.09 -5.42
N HIS A 304 -7.74 5.20 -4.85
CA HIS A 304 -6.48 5.80 -5.30
C HIS A 304 -5.78 6.60 -4.20
N HIS A 305 -4.59 7.14 -4.52
CA HIS A 305 -3.78 7.99 -3.65
C HIS A 305 -3.49 9.34 -4.35
N PRO A 306 -4.47 10.27 -4.40
CA PRO A 306 -4.32 11.56 -5.06
C PRO A 306 -3.28 12.41 -4.34
N ALA A 307 -2.44 13.11 -5.09
CA ALA A 307 -1.31 13.93 -4.61
C ALA A 307 -0.37 13.19 -3.62
N GLY A 308 -0.37 11.85 -3.63
CA GLY A 308 0.35 11.03 -2.67
C GLY A 308 -0.25 10.99 -1.26
N ASP A 309 -1.43 11.51 -1.08
CA ASP A 309 -2.18 11.50 0.17
C ASP A 309 -2.63 10.08 0.57
N VAL A 310 -3.28 9.99 1.71
CA VAL A 310 -3.94 8.77 2.17
C VAL A 310 -4.95 8.27 1.15
N LYS A 311 -5.26 7.00 1.23
CA LYS A 311 -6.17 6.34 0.30
C LYS A 311 -7.55 7.02 0.28
N LYS A 312 -8.03 7.32 -0.92
CA LYS A 312 -9.30 7.97 -1.23
C LYS A 312 -10.18 7.08 -2.08
N ILE A 313 -11.45 7.45 -2.17
CA ILE A 313 -12.47 6.77 -2.97
C ILE A 313 -13.27 7.78 -3.79
N SER A 314 -13.48 7.47 -5.06
CA SER A 314 -14.31 8.24 -5.98
C SER A 314 -15.42 7.34 -6.51
N THR A 315 -16.65 7.86 -6.58
CA THR A 315 -17.85 7.09 -6.93
C THR A 315 -18.40 7.52 -8.28
N TYR A 316 -18.82 6.56 -9.11
CA TYR A 316 -19.57 6.84 -10.33
C TYR A 316 -20.88 6.06 -10.34
N ILE A 317 -21.96 6.68 -10.85
CA ILE A 317 -23.30 6.11 -10.95
C ILE A 317 -23.84 6.11 -12.39
N LEU A 318 -23.09 6.68 -13.32
CA LEU A 318 -23.38 6.61 -14.74
C LEU A 318 -22.52 5.52 -15.38
N PRO A 319 -23.03 4.82 -16.41
CA PRO A 319 -22.24 3.79 -17.09
C PRO A 319 -20.94 4.36 -17.65
N LEU A 320 -19.86 3.58 -17.53
CA LEU A 320 -18.60 3.91 -18.19
C LEU A 320 -18.77 4.01 -19.70
N LEU A 321 -18.20 5.02 -20.32
CA LEU A 321 -18.27 5.19 -21.78
C LEU A 321 -17.02 4.57 -22.43
N SER A 322 -17.21 3.84 -23.54
CA SER A 322 -16.09 3.41 -24.38
C SER A 322 -15.55 4.61 -25.14
N SER A 323 -14.29 4.97 -24.91
CA SER A 323 -13.71 6.20 -25.43
C SER A 323 -12.24 6.01 -25.84
N ASN A 324 -11.70 7.03 -26.49
CA ASN A 324 -10.30 7.18 -26.81
C ASN A 324 -9.68 8.16 -25.80
N TYR A 325 -8.48 7.87 -25.30
CA TYR A 325 -7.70 8.91 -24.64
C TYR A 325 -7.31 10.00 -25.66
N PRO A 326 -7.32 11.29 -25.29
CA PRO A 326 -6.94 12.36 -26.23
C PRO A 326 -5.60 12.07 -26.92
N GLY A 327 -5.62 11.98 -28.26
CA GLY A 327 -4.45 11.62 -29.06
C GLY A 327 -4.23 10.12 -29.32
N ASN A 328 -5.03 9.23 -28.71
CA ASN A 328 -5.01 7.79 -29.01
C ASN A 328 -6.11 7.46 -30.04
N PRO A 329 -5.80 6.80 -31.17
CA PRO A 329 -6.79 6.47 -32.18
C PRO A 329 -7.73 5.32 -31.79
N SER A 330 -7.41 4.56 -30.74
CA SER A 330 -8.11 3.34 -30.39
C SER A 330 -9.07 3.53 -29.20
N PRO A 331 -10.28 2.93 -29.22
CA PRO A 331 -11.25 3.04 -28.13
C PRO A 331 -10.90 2.10 -26.97
N CYS A 332 -9.65 2.15 -26.53
CA CYS A 332 -9.08 1.28 -25.52
C CYS A 332 -9.21 1.82 -24.09
N PHE A 333 -10.01 2.85 -23.88
CA PHE A 333 -10.25 3.46 -22.57
C PHE A 333 -11.72 3.43 -22.19
N TRP A 334 -11.96 3.38 -20.88
CA TRP A 334 -13.20 3.77 -20.24
C TRP A 334 -13.10 5.23 -19.84
N GLU A 335 -14.10 6.02 -20.22
CA GLU A 335 -14.29 7.38 -19.75
C GLU A 335 -15.31 7.36 -18.61
N VAL A 336 -14.98 8.05 -17.50
CA VAL A 336 -15.77 8.08 -16.28
C VAL A 336 -16.06 9.51 -15.86
N PHE A 337 -17.28 9.75 -15.37
CA PHE A 337 -17.71 11.00 -14.71
C PHE A 337 -18.01 10.70 -13.25
N TRP A 338 -17.33 11.41 -12.35
CA TRP A 338 -17.49 11.21 -10.92
C TRP A 338 -18.76 11.86 -10.38
N THR A 339 -19.30 11.31 -9.31
CA THR A 339 -20.57 11.73 -8.71
C THR A 339 -20.31 12.31 -7.33
N PHE A 340 -20.95 13.44 -7.04
CA PHE A 340 -20.99 14.00 -5.69
C PHE A 340 -21.64 13.03 -4.71
N THR A 341 -20.99 12.84 -3.56
CA THR A 341 -21.46 12.01 -2.47
C THR A 341 -21.64 12.82 -1.20
N VAL A 342 -22.04 12.19 -0.10
CA VAL A 342 -22.27 12.86 1.18
C VAL A 342 -20.97 13.51 1.73
N HIS A 343 -19.81 12.90 1.47
CA HIS A 343 -18.53 13.36 2.02
C HIS A 343 -17.65 14.10 1.02
N GLY A 344 -18.04 14.20 -0.23
CA GLY A 344 -17.30 14.95 -1.24
C GLY A 344 -17.62 14.55 -2.68
N HIS A 345 -16.98 15.21 -3.63
CA HIS A 345 -17.12 14.85 -5.04
C HIS A 345 -16.33 13.54 -5.32
N GLY A 346 -15.12 13.45 -4.79
CA GLY A 346 -14.22 12.34 -5.08
C GLY A 346 -13.85 12.32 -6.57
N VAL A 347 -12.74 12.92 -6.92
CA VAL A 347 -12.19 12.98 -8.30
C VAL A 347 -10.88 12.21 -8.36
N THR A 348 -10.08 12.36 -9.41
CA THR A 348 -8.68 11.93 -9.41
C THR A 348 -7.74 13.11 -9.56
N GLU A 349 -6.55 13.00 -8.99
CA GLU A 349 -5.50 14.01 -9.07
C GLU A 349 -4.17 13.35 -9.45
N GLY A 350 -3.13 14.15 -9.70
CA GLY A 350 -1.77 13.63 -9.89
C GLY A 350 -1.39 12.68 -8.75
N GLY A 351 -0.87 11.49 -9.03
CA GLY A 351 -0.63 10.43 -8.05
C GLY A 351 -1.69 9.32 -8.04
N SER A 352 -2.91 9.60 -8.52
CA SER A 352 -3.96 8.60 -8.73
C SER A 352 -3.66 7.65 -9.91
N SER A 353 -2.77 8.04 -10.80
CA SER A 353 -2.30 7.27 -11.97
C SER A 353 -2.07 5.79 -11.65
N GLY A 354 -2.60 4.90 -12.49
CA GLY A 354 -2.51 3.44 -12.30
C GLY A 354 -3.49 2.85 -11.30
N SER A 355 -4.32 3.66 -10.64
CA SER A 355 -5.36 3.16 -9.74
C SER A 355 -6.42 2.34 -10.47
N PRO A 356 -7.03 1.35 -9.80
CA PRO A 356 -8.08 0.55 -10.38
C PRO A 356 -9.42 1.29 -10.39
N ILE A 357 -10.24 1.01 -11.42
CA ILE A 357 -11.68 1.26 -11.41
C ILE A 357 -12.42 -0.07 -11.31
N PHE A 358 -13.41 -0.14 -10.41
CA PHE A 358 -14.15 -1.35 -10.07
C PHE A 358 -15.59 -1.30 -10.60
N ASN A 359 -16.07 -2.45 -11.06
CA ASN A 359 -17.49 -2.69 -11.34
C ASN A 359 -18.26 -3.03 -10.04
N PRO A 360 -19.62 -3.15 -10.07
CA PRO A 360 -20.40 -3.49 -8.88
C PRO A 360 -20.08 -4.85 -8.23
N GLN A 361 -19.42 -5.75 -8.96
CA GLN A 361 -18.96 -7.05 -8.47
C GLN A 361 -17.60 -6.95 -7.74
N GLY A 362 -17.01 -5.76 -7.65
CA GLY A 362 -15.70 -5.54 -7.02
C GLY A 362 -14.53 -6.02 -7.86
N GLN A 363 -14.71 -6.10 -9.18
CA GLN A 363 -13.68 -6.52 -10.14
C GLN A 363 -13.08 -5.31 -10.85
N ILE A 364 -11.77 -5.33 -11.05
CA ILE A 364 -11.06 -4.32 -11.83
C ILE A 364 -11.48 -4.43 -13.29
N VAL A 365 -11.94 -3.32 -13.87
CA VAL A 365 -12.29 -3.20 -15.29
C VAL A 365 -11.38 -2.24 -16.06
N GLY A 366 -10.48 -1.55 -15.36
CA GLY A 366 -9.49 -0.66 -15.98
C GLY A 366 -8.50 -0.08 -14.98
N THR A 367 -7.45 0.59 -15.51
CA THR A 367 -6.41 1.31 -14.76
C THR A 367 -6.35 2.78 -15.18
N LEU A 368 -6.24 3.70 -14.23
CA LEU A 368 -6.26 5.14 -14.49
C LEU A 368 -5.03 5.58 -15.31
N THR A 369 -5.29 6.22 -16.41
CA THR A 369 -4.29 6.98 -17.17
C THR A 369 -4.26 8.44 -16.71
N GLY A 370 -5.40 9.11 -16.63
CA GLY A 370 -5.55 10.51 -16.23
C GLY A 370 -6.80 11.11 -16.82
N GLY A 371 -6.98 12.41 -16.65
CA GLY A 371 -8.11 13.18 -17.17
C GLY A 371 -8.08 14.60 -16.65
N ASP A 372 -9.21 15.26 -16.75
CA ASP A 372 -9.38 16.67 -16.40
C ASP A 372 -10.27 16.89 -15.16
N SER A 373 -10.67 15.81 -14.47
CA SER A 373 -11.45 15.94 -13.23
C SER A 373 -10.64 16.68 -12.16
N ALA A 374 -11.27 17.56 -11.40
CA ALA A 374 -10.62 18.34 -10.36
C ALA A 374 -11.61 18.75 -9.26
N CYS A 375 -11.09 19.12 -8.09
CA CYS A 375 -11.89 19.56 -6.94
C CYS A 375 -12.55 20.93 -7.11
N ASP A 376 -12.24 21.68 -8.13
CA ASP A 376 -12.86 22.97 -8.34
C ASP A 376 -14.31 22.85 -8.89
N THR A 377 -15.12 23.86 -8.61
CA THR A 377 -16.54 23.85 -8.99
C THR A 377 -16.79 23.98 -10.50
N GLY A 378 -15.78 24.30 -11.29
CA GLY A 378 -15.84 24.37 -12.76
C GLY A 378 -15.71 23.01 -13.43
N SER A 379 -15.22 22.00 -12.70
CA SER A 379 -14.79 20.70 -13.25
C SER A 379 -15.82 19.58 -13.11
N ILE A 380 -17.06 19.88 -12.72
CA ILE A 380 -18.10 18.86 -12.43
C ILE A 380 -18.51 18.00 -13.63
N ASN A 381 -18.18 18.44 -14.85
CA ASN A 381 -18.46 17.72 -16.10
C ASN A 381 -17.19 17.22 -16.79
N LEU A 382 -16.03 17.31 -16.12
CA LEU A 382 -14.78 16.79 -16.67
C LEU A 382 -14.62 15.32 -16.32
N SER A 383 -14.04 14.58 -17.24
CA SER A 383 -13.93 13.12 -17.16
C SER A 383 -12.50 12.67 -16.95
N ASP A 384 -12.38 11.43 -16.45
CA ASP A 384 -11.12 10.70 -16.39
C ASP A 384 -11.17 9.47 -17.28
N TYR A 385 -9.98 8.98 -17.67
CA TYR A 385 -9.80 7.88 -18.61
C TYR A 385 -9.05 6.73 -17.95
N TYR A 386 -9.63 5.55 -18.04
CA TYR A 386 -9.05 4.30 -17.54
C TYR A 386 -8.79 3.34 -18.70
N GLY A 387 -7.54 2.92 -18.90
CA GLY A 387 -7.24 1.87 -19.86
C GLY A 387 -8.07 0.62 -19.58
N LYS A 388 -8.78 0.10 -20.59
CA LYS A 388 -9.66 -1.06 -20.45
C LYS A 388 -8.89 -2.32 -20.11
N PHE A 389 -9.35 -3.07 -19.11
CA PHE A 389 -8.76 -4.34 -18.75
C PHE A 389 -8.82 -5.37 -19.88
N SER A 390 -9.89 -5.34 -20.71
CA SER A 390 -10.01 -6.18 -21.90
C SER A 390 -8.90 -5.93 -22.93
N TRP A 391 -8.40 -4.67 -23.01
CA TRP A 391 -7.28 -4.33 -23.87
C TRP A 391 -5.94 -4.72 -23.25
N HIS A 392 -5.78 -4.56 -21.95
CA HIS A 392 -4.60 -5.04 -21.22
C HIS A 392 -4.40 -6.54 -21.40
N TRP A 393 -5.50 -7.30 -21.57
CA TRP A 393 -5.52 -8.74 -21.61
C TRP A 393 -4.72 -9.32 -22.77
N ASP A 394 -5.03 -8.92 -24.02
CA ASP A 394 -4.45 -9.50 -25.21
C ASP A 394 -4.42 -8.60 -26.46
N LYS A 395 -4.73 -7.29 -26.32
CA LYS A 395 -4.82 -6.39 -27.49
C LYS A 395 -3.63 -5.44 -27.68
N ASN A 396 -2.68 -5.39 -26.72
CA ASN A 396 -1.48 -4.54 -26.85
C ASN A 396 -0.32 -5.24 -27.55
N GLY A 397 -0.42 -6.53 -27.84
CA GLY A 397 0.61 -7.32 -28.49
C GLY A 397 0.33 -8.81 -28.42
N THR A 398 1.34 -9.63 -28.72
CA THR A 398 1.18 -11.09 -28.81
C THR A 398 2.07 -11.87 -27.85
N ASP A 399 3.01 -11.22 -27.19
CA ASP A 399 3.97 -11.84 -26.29
C ASP A 399 3.67 -11.55 -24.81
N SER A 400 4.36 -12.26 -23.92
CA SER A 400 4.16 -12.12 -22.48
C SER A 400 4.63 -10.78 -21.92
N ALA A 401 5.42 -9.99 -22.64
CA ALA A 401 5.87 -8.68 -22.21
C ALA A 401 4.86 -7.57 -22.55
N SER A 402 3.84 -7.85 -23.39
CA SER A 402 2.90 -6.86 -23.91
C SER A 402 1.45 -7.07 -23.47
N VAL A 403 1.11 -8.20 -22.81
CA VAL A 403 -0.27 -8.55 -22.44
C VAL A 403 -0.35 -9.24 -21.07
N LEU A 404 -1.50 -9.11 -20.40
CA LEU A 404 -1.71 -9.67 -19.06
C LEU A 404 -2.00 -11.17 -19.04
N LYS A 405 -2.58 -11.73 -20.10
CA LYS A 405 -3.12 -13.09 -20.11
C LYS A 405 -2.10 -14.16 -19.69
N TYR A 406 -0.84 -14.01 -20.06
CA TYR A 406 0.21 -15.00 -19.73
C TYR A 406 0.58 -15.01 -18.23
N TRP A 407 0.26 -13.94 -17.51
CA TRP A 407 0.57 -13.79 -16.09
C TRP A 407 -0.63 -14.06 -15.19
N LEU A 408 -1.84 -13.67 -15.64
CA LEU A 408 -3.05 -13.77 -14.83
C LEU A 408 -3.89 -15.02 -15.17
N ASP A 409 -3.63 -15.68 -16.31
CA ASP A 409 -4.23 -16.97 -16.69
C ASP A 409 -3.18 -17.85 -17.37
N PRO A 410 -2.13 -18.30 -16.62
CA PRO A 410 -0.99 -19.04 -17.19
C PRO A 410 -1.39 -20.38 -17.81
N HIS A 411 -2.51 -20.95 -17.37
CA HIS A 411 -3.04 -22.22 -17.91
C HIS A 411 -4.05 -22.05 -19.04
N ASN A 412 -4.30 -20.79 -19.47
CA ASN A 412 -5.25 -20.47 -20.55
C ASN A 412 -6.62 -21.10 -20.32
N THR A 413 -7.16 -20.90 -19.11
CA THR A 413 -8.48 -21.45 -18.70
C THR A 413 -9.63 -20.83 -19.47
N GLY A 414 -9.42 -19.65 -20.05
CA GLY A 414 -10.39 -18.92 -20.86
C GLY A 414 -11.41 -18.12 -20.06
N VAL A 415 -11.28 -18.03 -18.73
CA VAL A 415 -12.19 -17.25 -17.89
C VAL A 415 -12.20 -15.79 -18.31
N THR A 416 -13.39 -15.17 -18.29
CA THR A 416 -13.56 -13.74 -18.63
C THR A 416 -13.60 -12.87 -17.39
N THR A 417 -13.86 -13.47 -16.23
CA THR A 417 -13.92 -12.79 -14.95
C THR A 417 -13.23 -13.62 -13.87
N MET A 418 -12.61 -12.96 -12.92
CA MET A 418 -11.94 -13.58 -11.79
C MET A 418 -12.35 -12.89 -10.49
N GLY A 419 -12.64 -13.66 -9.46
CA GLY A 419 -12.84 -13.15 -8.10
C GLY A 419 -11.53 -12.72 -7.46
N GLY A 420 -11.62 -11.85 -6.45
CA GLY A 420 -10.45 -11.52 -5.66
C GLY A 420 -10.10 -12.62 -4.66
N TRP A 421 -8.85 -12.57 -4.19
CA TRP A 421 -8.29 -13.54 -3.24
C TRP A 421 -7.61 -12.81 -2.07
N ALA A 422 -7.79 -13.28 -0.84
CA ALA A 422 -7.21 -12.67 0.35
C ALA A 422 -5.96 -13.44 0.80
N LEU A 423 -4.86 -12.72 1.06
CA LEU A 423 -3.69 -13.27 1.72
C LEU A 423 -3.95 -13.38 3.23
N GLY A 424 -3.59 -14.51 3.82
CA GLY A 424 -3.82 -14.79 5.23
C GLY A 424 -5.20 -15.41 5.51
N THR A 425 -5.55 -15.55 6.77
CA THR A 425 -6.88 -15.99 7.16
C THR A 425 -7.91 -15.02 6.60
N GLN A 426 -8.80 -15.51 5.75
CA GLN A 426 -9.93 -14.70 5.30
C GLN A 426 -10.71 -14.27 6.55
N ASP A 427 -10.72 -12.96 6.81
CA ASP A 427 -11.83 -12.38 7.53
C ASP A 427 -13.06 -12.57 6.63
N TYR A 428 -13.71 -13.72 6.77
CA TYR A 428 -15.09 -13.78 6.35
C TYR A 428 -15.77 -12.65 7.11
N SER A 429 -16.34 -11.69 6.37
CA SER A 429 -17.17 -10.63 6.93
C SER A 429 -18.31 -11.29 7.70
N MET A 430 -18.04 -11.57 8.98
CA MET A 430 -18.98 -12.20 9.86
C MET A 430 -19.74 -11.09 10.57
N GLU A 431 -20.56 -10.38 9.84
CA GLU A 431 -21.76 -9.75 10.39
C GLU A 431 -22.71 -10.80 11.00
N ALA A 432 -22.39 -12.08 10.84
CA ALA A 432 -23.24 -13.23 11.11
C ALA A 432 -22.77 -14.15 12.24
N ILE A 433 -21.85 -13.74 13.16
CA ILE A 433 -21.68 -14.44 14.44
C ILE A 433 -22.19 -13.57 15.58
N SER A 434 -23.16 -14.06 16.28
CA SER A 434 -23.61 -13.48 17.55
C SER A 434 -23.11 -14.27 18.75
N LEU A 435 -22.81 -13.54 19.83
CA LEU A 435 -22.41 -14.09 21.13
C LEU A 435 -23.43 -13.63 22.17
N TYR A 436 -24.23 -14.53 22.70
CA TYR A 436 -25.29 -14.19 23.63
C TYR A 436 -25.56 -15.29 24.65
N PRO A 437 -25.78 -14.95 25.95
CA PRO A 437 -25.63 -13.60 26.51
C PRO A 437 -24.18 -13.14 26.61
N ASN A 438 -23.97 -11.83 26.49
CA ASN A 438 -22.71 -11.16 26.77
C ASN A 438 -23.03 -9.76 27.29
N PRO A 439 -22.82 -9.43 28.57
CA PRO A 439 -22.18 -10.24 29.63
C PRO A 439 -22.87 -11.57 29.95
N ALA A 440 -22.06 -12.56 30.39
CA ALA A 440 -22.52 -13.91 30.68
C ALA A 440 -22.17 -14.35 32.10
N HIS A 441 -23.05 -15.17 32.74
CA HIS A 441 -22.75 -15.84 34.02
C HIS A 441 -22.14 -17.23 33.79
N ASP A 442 -22.95 -18.25 33.61
CA ASP A 442 -22.50 -19.65 33.58
C ASP A 442 -22.22 -20.19 32.18
N LYS A 443 -22.81 -19.57 31.17
CA LYS A 443 -22.66 -19.97 29.76
C LYS A 443 -22.95 -18.83 28.80
N THR A 444 -22.37 -18.92 27.62
CA THR A 444 -22.70 -18.09 26.46
C THR A 444 -22.90 -18.96 25.21
N THR A 445 -23.60 -18.48 24.24
CA THR A 445 -23.86 -19.18 22.97
C THR A 445 -23.25 -18.40 21.81
N ILE A 446 -22.51 -19.10 21.00
CA ILE A 446 -22.02 -18.63 19.70
C ILE A 446 -23.04 -19.12 18.66
N ASN A 447 -23.57 -18.21 17.87
CA ASN A 447 -24.50 -18.55 16.81
C ASN A 447 -23.97 -18.02 15.48
N PHE A 448 -23.78 -18.91 14.51
CA PHE A 448 -23.43 -18.57 13.13
C PHE A 448 -24.72 -18.38 12.35
N GLU A 449 -25.01 -17.13 11.93
CA GLU A 449 -26.17 -16.85 11.09
C GLU A 449 -26.00 -17.53 9.73
N ASN A 450 -27.10 -18.02 9.16
CA ASN A 450 -27.17 -18.78 7.91
C ASN A 450 -26.46 -20.15 7.88
N GLU A 451 -26.18 -20.77 9.03
CA GLU A 451 -25.61 -22.13 9.12
C GLU A 451 -24.31 -22.34 8.29
N SER A 452 -23.67 -21.26 7.85
CA SER A 452 -22.46 -21.32 7.04
C SER A 452 -21.22 -21.46 7.91
N LEU A 453 -20.89 -22.69 8.28
CA LEU A 453 -19.60 -23.03 8.87
C LEU A 453 -18.51 -23.00 7.79
N PRO A 454 -17.29 -22.55 8.12
CA PRO A 454 -16.14 -22.66 7.23
C PRO A 454 -15.88 -24.12 6.82
N GLU A 455 -15.46 -24.34 5.58
CA GLU A 455 -14.99 -25.67 5.15
C GLU A 455 -13.86 -26.18 6.06
N GLY A 456 -14.02 -27.39 6.62
CA GLY A 456 -13.06 -27.99 7.55
C GLY A 456 -13.36 -27.80 9.03
N GLY A 457 -14.50 -27.14 9.36
CA GLY A 457 -14.95 -26.94 10.75
C GLY A 457 -14.28 -25.73 11.43
N VAL A 458 -14.68 -25.48 12.68
CA VAL A 458 -14.16 -24.37 13.50
C VAL A 458 -13.55 -24.91 14.78
N ASN A 459 -12.44 -24.29 15.19
CA ASN A 459 -11.86 -24.47 16.53
C ASN A 459 -12.23 -23.24 17.38
N ILE A 460 -12.80 -23.48 18.56
CA ILE A 460 -13.22 -22.42 19.48
C ILE A 460 -12.34 -22.50 20.73
N SER A 461 -11.70 -21.40 21.07
CA SER A 461 -10.87 -21.27 22.27
C SER A 461 -11.20 -19.97 23.00
N LEU A 462 -10.83 -19.90 24.28
CA LEU A 462 -10.98 -18.71 25.10
C LEU A 462 -9.61 -18.33 25.67
N LEU A 463 -9.29 -17.04 25.59
CA LEU A 463 -8.05 -16.48 26.12
C LEU A 463 -8.37 -15.48 27.24
N ASP A 464 -7.50 -15.42 28.25
CA ASP A 464 -7.52 -14.35 29.24
C ASP A 464 -7.00 -13.01 28.65
N VAL A 465 -6.98 -11.95 29.44
CA VAL A 465 -6.50 -10.62 29.02
C VAL A 465 -5.00 -10.57 28.72
N LEU A 466 -4.24 -11.55 29.11
CA LEU A 466 -2.81 -11.71 28.83
C LEU A 466 -2.55 -12.56 27.59
N GLY A 467 -3.62 -13.11 26.98
CA GLY A 467 -3.53 -13.99 25.80
C GLY A 467 -3.27 -15.47 26.15
N ASN A 468 -3.33 -15.87 27.41
CA ASN A 468 -3.16 -17.27 27.80
C ASN A 468 -4.44 -18.06 27.56
N PRO A 469 -4.37 -19.30 27.02
CA PRO A 469 -5.55 -20.11 26.79
C PRO A 469 -6.17 -20.57 28.11
N CYS A 470 -7.47 -20.38 28.26
CA CYS A 470 -8.26 -20.93 29.35
C CYS A 470 -8.49 -22.42 29.09
N THR A 471 -7.86 -23.29 29.91
CA THR A 471 -8.04 -24.74 29.86
C THR A 471 -9.30 -25.15 30.60
N ALA A 472 -9.92 -26.27 30.21
CA ALA A 472 -11.15 -26.84 30.80
C ALA A 472 -12.47 -26.11 30.44
N LEU A 473 -12.60 -25.62 29.22
CA LEU A 473 -13.88 -25.16 28.70
C LEU A 473 -14.74 -26.32 28.22
N ASN A 474 -16.01 -26.30 28.59
CA ASN A 474 -16.99 -27.23 28.06
C ASN A 474 -17.68 -26.53 26.84
N ILE A 475 -17.29 -26.91 25.62
CA ILE A 475 -17.86 -26.39 24.38
C ILE A 475 -18.65 -27.51 23.73
N THR A 476 -19.94 -27.26 23.48
CA THR A 476 -20.86 -28.27 22.94
C THR A 476 -21.58 -27.66 21.73
N GLU A 477 -21.54 -28.34 20.59
CA GLU A 477 -22.38 -28.03 19.46
C GLU A 477 -23.79 -28.53 19.72
N THR A 478 -24.76 -27.62 19.76
CA THR A 478 -26.18 -27.93 20.06
C THR A 478 -27.04 -28.01 18.82
N ALA A 479 -26.61 -27.38 17.74
CA ALA A 479 -27.16 -27.46 16.40
C ALA A 479 -26.04 -27.04 15.42
N LYS A 480 -26.20 -27.33 14.12
CA LYS A 480 -25.23 -26.90 13.11
C LYS A 480 -25.01 -25.38 13.19
N GLY A 481 -23.77 -24.97 13.42
CA GLY A 481 -23.41 -23.55 13.57
C GLY A 481 -23.82 -22.91 14.90
N ARG A 482 -24.19 -23.70 15.92
CA ARG A 482 -24.56 -23.19 17.24
C ARG A 482 -23.80 -23.92 18.35
N TYR A 483 -22.93 -23.18 19.04
CA TYR A 483 -22.06 -23.70 20.10
C TYR A 483 -22.38 -23.06 21.44
N VAL A 484 -22.51 -23.88 22.49
CA VAL A 484 -22.64 -23.40 23.88
C VAL A 484 -21.30 -23.57 24.57
N VAL A 485 -20.82 -22.47 25.15
CA VAL A 485 -19.56 -22.41 25.91
C VAL A 485 -19.88 -22.28 27.39
N GLY A 486 -19.48 -23.28 28.18
CA GLY A 486 -19.60 -23.28 29.64
C GLY A 486 -18.50 -22.41 30.27
N LEU A 487 -18.90 -21.52 31.20
CA LEU A 487 -18.04 -20.53 31.83
C LEU A 487 -17.90 -20.71 33.36
N GLN A 488 -18.45 -21.79 33.92
CA GLN A 488 -18.53 -22.00 35.38
C GLN A 488 -17.16 -22.10 36.04
N SER A 489 -16.15 -22.55 35.31
CA SER A 489 -14.76 -22.67 35.79
C SER A 489 -13.97 -21.36 35.76
N LEU A 490 -14.55 -20.29 35.21
CA LEU A 490 -13.87 -19.01 35.01
C LEU A 490 -14.21 -18.01 36.13
N SER A 491 -13.23 -17.23 36.55
CA SER A 491 -13.44 -16.09 37.42
C SER A 491 -14.16 -14.97 36.68
N PRO A 492 -14.91 -14.08 37.37
CA PRO A 492 -15.42 -12.87 36.76
C PRO A 492 -14.30 -12.03 36.11
N GLY A 493 -14.51 -11.56 34.88
CA GLY A 493 -13.49 -10.82 34.16
C GLY A 493 -13.75 -10.72 32.66
N LEU A 494 -12.83 -10.04 31.95
CA LEU A 494 -12.82 -9.93 30.51
C LEU A 494 -12.02 -11.07 29.89
N TYR A 495 -12.58 -11.68 28.86
CA TYR A 495 -11.98 -12.76 28.09
C TYR A 495 -12.11 -12.47 26.59
N PHE A 496 -11.30 -13.17 25.79
CA PHE A 496 -11.39 -13.13 24.33
C PHE A 496 -11.76 -14.54 23.83
N LEU A 497 -12.96 -14.66 23.29
CA LEU A 497 -13.40 -15.85 22.58
C LEU A 497 -12.80 -15.82 21.19
N VAL A 498 -12.01 -16.83 20.85
CA VAL A 498 -11.35 -16.97 19.55
C VAL A 498 -11.97 -18.14 18.81
N ILE A 499 -12.41 -17.89 17.60
CA ILE A 499 -12.93 -18.89 16.68
C ILE A 499 -11.97 -18.94 15.50
N SER A 500 -11.42 -20.10 15.20
CA SER A 500 -10.44 -20.30 14.13
C SER A 500 -10.74 -21.55 13.30
N GLY A 501 -10.30 -21.56 12.06
CA GLY A 501 -10.39 -22.68 11.13
C GLY A 501 -9.29 -22.58 10.08
N ARG A 502 -9.31 -23.43 9.05
CA ARG A 502 -8.24 -23.53 8.05
C ARG A 502 -7.90 -22.18 7.40
N ASN A 503 -8.91 -21.32 7.16
CA ASN A 503 -8.77 -19.98 6.56
C ASN A 503 -9.63 -18.95 7.31
N TYR A 504 -9.77 -19.09 8.64
CA TYR A 504 -10.71 -18.34 9.40
C TYR A 504 -10.18 -18.00 10.80
N TYR A 505 -10.34 -16.75 11.22
CA TYR A 505 -10.03 -16.28 12.57
C TYR A 505 -10.98 -15.14 12.96
N LYS A 506 -11.62 -15.25 14.14
CA LYS A 506 -12.42 -14.18 14.75
C LYS A 506 -12.17 -14.14 16.24
N SER A 507 -11.94 -12.95 16.78
CA SER A 507 -11.89 -12.71 18.22
C SER A 507 -13.08 -11.85 18.65
N MET A 508 -13.75 -12.24 19.72
CA MET A 508 -14.90 -11.54 20.30
C MET A 508 -14.65 -11.32 21.80
N LYS A 509 -14.95 -10.11 22.30
CA LYS A 509 -14.88 -9.83 23.73
C LYS A 509 -16.03 -10.53 24.45
N LEU A 510 -15.72 -11.22 25.55
CA LEU A 510 -16.68 -11.85 26.45
C LEU A 510 -16.47 -11.33 27.87
N LEU A 511 -17.51 -10.74 28.45
CA LEU A 511 -17.51 -10.33 29.85
C LEU A 511 -18.18 -11.41 30.70
N LYS A 512 -17.40 -12.08 31.58
CA LYS A 512 -17.90 -13.03 32.60
C LYS A 512 -18.26 -12.23 33.85
N MET A 513 -19.50 -12.37 34.33
CA MET A 513 -19.99 -11.81 35.57
C MET A 513 -19.94 -12.84 36.71
#